data_8dd5bd4ff8921d0044f0a582dbadb916
#
_entry.id   8dd5bd4ff8921d0044f0a582dbadb916
#
_cell.length_a   1.000
_cell.length_b   1.000
_cell.length_c   1.000
_cell.angle_alpha   90.00
_cell.angle_beta   90.00
_cell.angle_gamma   90.00
#
_symmetry.space_group_name_H-M   'P 1'
#
loop_
_entity.id
_entity.type
_entity.pdbx_description
1 polymer ?
#
loop_
_entity_poly.entity_id
_entity_poly.type
_entity_poly.pdbx_seq_one_letter_code
_entity_poly.pdbx_strand_id
1 'polypeptide(L)'
;MKRLILTSLCLLFARGAFAWGQKGHDVTAYIAECRLTPEAAEKVRKALDGYSPVYIANWLDFASYWPEYAYSKTWHYLNIDEGETLESMSRNPGGDVLTAVTRLTEKLKSGRLTPEEETLSLKMLIHLVGDMHCPMHTGRLSDIGGNQRPVLMFGRRTNLHSAWD
;
A
#
# COMPACT_ATOMS: atom_id res chain seq x y z
N MET A 1 39.71 11.22 -39.16
CA MET A 1 38.87 10.09 -38.76
C MET A 1 38.39 10.35 -37.32
N LYS A 2 37.17 10.87 -37.16
CA LYS A 2 36.57 11.18 -35.84
C LYS A 2 35.85 9.92 -35.36
N ARG A 3 36.29 9.33 -34.23
CA ARG A 3 35.60 8.21 -33.59
C ARG A 3 34.39 8.75 -32.81
N LEU A 4 33.20 8.41 -33.29
CA LEU A 4 31.98 8.58 -32.51
C LEU A 4 31.99 7.55 -31.35
N ILE A 5 32.09 8.05 -30.14
CA ILE A 5 31.81 7.24 -28.93
C ILE A 5 30.31 7.30 -28.70
N LEU A 6 29.65 6.20 -29.05
CA LEU A 6 28.23 6.00 -28.77
C LEU A 6 28.11 5.57 -27.30
N THR A 7 27.84 6.52 -26.41
CA THR A 7 27.52 6.24 -25.00
C THR A 7 26.10 5.68 -24.95
N SER A 8 25.99 4.35 -24.84
CA SER A 8 24.71 3.67 -24.52
C SER A 8 24.30 4.06 -23.13
N LEU A 9 23.33 4.96 -23.03
CA LEU A 9 22.64 5.30 -21.78
C LEU A 9 21.69 4.14 -21.46
N CYS A 10 22.16 3.17 -20.67
CA CYS A 10 21.30 2.15 -20.05
C CYS A 10 20.40 2.86 -19.05
N LEU A 11 19.18 3.21 -19.46
CA LEU A 11 18.07 3.53 -18.56
C LEU A 11 17.75 2.27 -17.77
N LEU A 12 18.33 2.14 -16.59
CA LEU A 12 17.87 1.25 -15.55
C LEU A 12 16.48 1.75 -15.12
N PHE A 13 15.45 1.20 -15.74
CA PHE A 13 14.12 1.25 -15.16
C PHE A 13 14.20 0.47 -13.85
N ALA A 14 14.40 1.17 -12.74
CA ALA A 14 14.06 0.65 -11.42
C ALA A 14 12.58 0.34 -11.48
N ARG A 15 12.23 -0.94 -11.67
CA ARG A 15 10.87 -1.43 -11.43
C ARG A 15 10.69 -1.31 -9.93
N GLY A 16 9.99 -0.25 -9.51
CA GLY A 16 9.49 -0.16 -8.15
C GLY A 16 8.68 -1.43 -7.89
N ALA A 17 8.98 -2.13 -6.83
CA ALA A 17 8.07 -3.13 -6.30
C ALA A 17 6.82 -2.35 -5.86
N PHE A 18 5.76 -2.43 -6.64
CA PHE A 18 4.45 -1.93 -6.24
C PHE A 18 3.89 -2.95 -5.26
N ALA A 19 3.44 -2.49 -4.12
CA ALA A 19 2.67 -3.25 -3.16
C ALA A 19 1.28 -3.49 -3.73
N TRP A 20 0.69 -4.67 -3.59
CA TRP A 20 -0.66 -5.04 -4.05
C TRP A 20 -1.07 -4.32 -5.34
N GLY A 21 -0.86 -4.93 -6.47
CA GLY A 21 -0.93 -4.24 -7.77
C GLY A 21 -2.13 -3.32 -7.93
N GLN A 22 -1.99 -2.30 -8.73
CA GLN A 22 -2.98 -1.23 -8.91
C GLN A 22 -4.42 -1.73 -8.96
N LYS A 23 -4.66 -2.88 -9.60
CA LYS A 23 -6.00 -3.47 -9.70
C LYS A 23 -6.54 -4.01 -8.37
N GLY A 24 -5.68 -4.51 -7.50
CA GLY A 24 -6.07 -4.97 -6.17
C GLY A 24 -6.57 -3.83 -5.31
N HIS A 25 -5.84 -2.72 -5.29
CA HIS A 25 -6.27 -1.49 -4.63
C HIS A 25 -7.56 -0.93 -5.22
N ASP A 26 -7.66 -0.85 -6.55
CA ASP A 26 -8.85 -0.35 -7.24
C ASP A 26 -10.10 -1.19 -6.88
N VAL A 27 -9.99 -2.51 -6.91
CA VAL A 27 -11.10 -3.43 -6.59
C VAL A 27 -11.51 -3.30 -5.12
N THR A 28 -10.55 -3.28 -4.20
CA THR A 28 -10.85 -3.15 -2.76
C THR A 28 -11.55 -1.82 -2.46
N ALA A 29 -11.04 -0.73 -3.02
CA ALA A 29 -11.65 0.60 -2.87
C ALA A 29 -13.05 0.67 -3.52
N TYR A 30 -13.25 0.06 -4.69
CA TYR A 30 -14.54 0.00 -5.36
C TYR A 30 -15.59 -0.78 -4.55
N ILE A 31 -15.20 -1.94 -4.00
CA ILE A 31 -16.10 -2.71 -3.13
C ILE A 31 -16.50 -1.90 -1.90
N ALA A 32 -15.56 -1.18 -1.29
CA ALA A 32 -15.83 -0.31 -0.15
C ALA A 32 -16.77 0.83 -0.54
N GLU A 33 -16.50 1.52 -1.67
CA GLU A 33 -17.34 2.60 -2.18
C GLU A 33 -18.79 2.15 -2.42
N CYS A 34 -19.00 0.96 -3.03
CA CYS A 34 -20.32 0.37 -3.26
C CYS A 34 -21.08 0.01 -1.95
N ARG A 35 -20.40 -0.05 -0.81
CA ARG A 35 -20.97 -0.42 0.50
C ARG A 35 -21.21 0.78 1.42
N LEU A 36 -20.81 1.98 1.00
CA LEU A 36 -21.06 3.20 1.77
C LEU A 36 -22.56 3.49 1.83
N THR A 37 -23.03 3.93 3.00
CA THR A 37 -24.34 4.57 3.09
C THR A 37 -24.30 5.91 2.34
N PRO A 38 -25.45 6.43 1.89
CA PRO A 38 -25.48 7.74 1.20
C PRO A 38 -24.79 8.86 2.00
N GLU A 39 -25.00 8.87 3.32
CA GLU A 39 -24.36 9.85 4.21
C GLU A 39 -22.83 9.65 4.27
N ALA A 40 -22.35 8.42 4.38
CA ALA A 40 -20.91 8.13 4.38
C ALA A 40 -20.27 8.45 3.03
N ALA A 41 -20.95 8.13 1.93
CA ALA A 41 -20.48 8.45 0.58
C ALA A 41 -20.30 9.97 0.38
N GLU A 42 -21.25 10.78 0.87
CA GLU A 42 -21.14 12.24 0.78
C GLU A 42 -19.98 12.78 1.63
N LYS A 43 -19.78 12.26 2.84
CA LYS A 43 -18.64 12.63 3.70
C LYS A 43 -17.30 12.27 3.04
N VAL A 44 -17.19 11.05 2.51
CA VAL A 44 -15.98 10.59 1.82
C VAL A 44 -15.71 11.44 0.59
N ARG A 45 -16.73 11.71 -0.24
CA ARG A 45 -16.61 12.57 -1.42
C ARG A 45 -16.12 13.97 -1.07
N LYS A 46 -16.65 14.55 0.00
CA LYS A 46 -16.22 15.86 0.48
C LYS A 46 -14.77 15.84 0.98
N ALA A 47 -14.40 14.85 1.78
CA ALA A 47 -13.04 14.70 2.33
C ALA A 47 -12.00 14.42 1.23
N LEU A 48 -12.39 13.87 0.09
CA LEU A 48 -11.52 13.57 -1.05
C LEU A 48 -11.65 14.61 -2.19
N ASP A 49 -12.15 15.83 -1.93
CA ASP A 49 -12.31 16.88 -2.91
C ASP A 49 -13.09 16.44 -4.19
N GLY A 50 -14.09 15.56 -4.01
CA GLY A 50 -14.91 15.03 -5.10
C GLY A 50 -14.34 13.79 -5.79
N TYR A 51 -13.12 13.38 -5.47
CA TYR A 51 -12.53 12.17 -6.05
C TYR A 51 -13.11 10.88 -5.45
N SER A 52 -13.22 9.84 -6.28
CA SER A 52 -13.59 8.50 -5.84
C SER A 52 -12.47 7.87 -4.98
N PRO A 53 -12.80 7.05 -3.97
CA PRO A 53 -11.84 6.19 -3.27
C PRO A 53 -10.96 5.37 -4.22
N VAL A 54 -11.50 4.89 -5.34
CA VAL A 54 -10.76 4.14 -6.37
C VAL A 54 -9.63 4.97 -6.98
N TYR A 55 -9.89 6.25 -7.27
CA TYR A 55 -8.88 7.15 -7.82
C TYR A 55 -7.71 7.39 -6.85
N ILE A 56 -8.00 7.34 -5.56
CA ILE A 56 -7.03 7.60 -4.48
C ILE A 56 -6.27 6.32 -4.07
N ALA A 57 -6.83 5.15 -4.36
CA ALA A 57 -6.41 3.87 -3.77
C ALA A 57 -4.91 3.55 -3.92
N ASN A 58 -4.27 4.00 -4.99
CA ASN A 58 -2.85 3.73 -5.27
C ASN A 58 -1.90 4.86 -4.84
N TRP A 59 -2.45 5.93 -4.23
CA TRP A 59 -1.68 7.15 -3.96
C TRP A 59 -0.46 6.92 -3.06
N LEU A 60 -0.60 6.10 -2.00
CA LEU A 60 0.44 5.95 -0.98
C LEU A 60 1.67 5.17 -1.49
N ASP A 61 1.52 4.30 -2.47
CA ASP A 61 2.63 3.61 -3.13
C ASP A 61 3.67 4.57 -3.69
N PHE A 62 3.20 5.69 -4.22
CA PHE A 62 4.08 6.74 -4.74
C PHE A 62 4.47 7.74 -3.65
N ALA A 63 3.52 8.16 -2.84
CA ALA A 63 3.72 9.19 -1.83
C ALA A 63 4.72 8.75 -0.74
N SER A 64 4.76 7.47 -0.37
CA SER A 64 5.70 6.94 0.64
C SER A 64 7.17 7.15 0.27
N TYR A 65 7.49 7.46 -0.99
CA TYR A 65 8.84 7.80 -1.43
C TYR A 65 9.16 9.30 -1.27
N TRP A 66 8.18 10.15 -1.03
CA TRP A 66 8.40 11.57 -0.75
C TRP A 66 8.85 11.76 0.70
N PRO A 67 9.77 12.69 0.98
CA PRO A 67 10.33 12.87 2.31
C PRO A 67 9.28 13.04 3.42
N GLU A 68 8.21 13.78 3.13
CA GLU A 68 7.12 14.06 4.08
C GLU A 68 6.29 12.83 4.46
N TYR A 69 6.26 11.77 3.63
CA TYR A 69 5.52 10.54 3.89
C TYR A 69 6.40 9.30 4.05
N ALA A 70 7.73 9.48 4.04
CA ALA A 70 8.69 8.37 4.13
C ALA A 70 8.52 7.53 5.41
N TYR A 71 7.92 8.09 6.45
CA TYR A 71 7.59 7.37 7.69
C TYR A 71 6.55 6.27 7.49
N SER A 72 5.76 6.31 6.42
CA SER A 72 4.73 5.31 6.14
C SER A 72 5.23 4.08 5.38
N LYS A 73 6.50 4.02 4.98
CA LYS A 73 7.04 2.89 4.20
C LYS A 73 6.85 1.51 4.84
N THR A 74 6.90 1.44 6.15
CA THR A 74 6.71 0.19 6.89
C THR A 74 5.24 -0.12 7.17
N TRP A 75 4.33 0.82 6.89
CA TRP A 75 2.90 0.67 7.18
C TRP A 75 2.17 -0.21 6.17
N HIS A 76 2.79 -0.51 5.02
CA HIS A 76 2.16 -1.29 3.95
C HIS A 76 2.00 -2.78 4.26
N TYR A 77 2.70 -3.31 5.28
CA TYR A 77 2.72 -4.74 5.54
C TYR A 77 2.82 -5.09 7.04
N LEU A 78 2.50 -6.34 7.33
CA LEU A 78 2.68 -6.97 8.62
C LEU A 78 3.09 -8.43 8.36
N ASN A 79 4.34 -8.77 8.62
CA ASN A 79 4.81 -10.15 8.42
C ASN A 79 4.72 -10.92 9.74
N ILE A 80 4.15 -12.14 9.67
CA ILE A 80 4.00 -13.05 10.79
C ILE A 80 4.46 -14.45 10.38
N ASP A 81 5.39 -15.05 11.12
CA ASP A 81 5.89 -16.37 10.81
C ASP A 81 5.00 -17.48 11.40
N GLU A 82 5.21 -18.71 10.92
CA GLU A 82 4.45 -19.88 11.37
C GLU A 82 4.67 -20.13 12.88
N GLY A 83 3.58 -20.30 13.60
CA GLY A 83 3.60 -20.49 15.05
C GLY A 83 3.62 -19.20 15.87
N GLU A 84 3.74 -18.03 15.22
CA GLU A 84 3.58 -16.74 15.89
C GLU A 84 2.12 -16.31 15.95
N THR A 85 1.81 -15.45 16.90
CA THR A 85 0.55 -14.72 17.02
C THR A 85 0.79 -13.22 16.91
N LEU A 86 -0.26 -12.42 16.81
CA LEU A 86 -0.14 -10.95 16.82
C LEU A 86 0.51 -10.41 18.09
N GLU A 87 0.42 -11.15 19.20
CA GLU A 87 1.00 -10.80 20.49
C GLU A 87 2.47 -11.19 20.58
N SER A 88 2.88 -12.31 19.97
CA SER A 88 4.23 -12.86 20.06
C SER A 88 5.19 -12.41 18.96
N MET A 89 4.64 -11.95 17.83
CA MET A 89 5.43 -11.53 16.68
C MET A 89 6.28 -10.29 16.95
N SER A 90 7.40 -10.19 16.26
CA SER A 90 8.23 -8.99 16.29
C SER A 90 7.57 -7.87 15.47
N ARG A 91 7.23 -6.76 16.12
CA ARG A 91 6.61 -5.59 15.47
C ARG A 91 7.67 -4.63 14.94
N ASN A 92 7.39 -4.02 13.80
CA ASN A 92 8.29 -2.97 13.28
C ASN A 92 8.19 -1.71 14.16
N PRO A 93 9.33 -1.18 14.66
CA PRO A 93 9.33 0.04 15.49
C PRO A 93 8.76 1.27 14.75
N GLY A 94 8.85 1.31 13.42
CA GLY A 94 8.26 2.37 12.58
C GLY A 94 6.74 2.23 12.38
N GLY A 95 6.13 1.18 12.94
CA GLY A 95 4.75 0.81 12.71
C GLY A 95 4.58 -0.18 11.57
N ASP A 96 3.40 -0.74 11.46
CA ASP A 96 2.98 -1.71 10.46
C ASP A 96 1.53 -1.41 10.03
N VAL A 97 1.02 -2.16 9.05
CA VAL A 97 -0.31 -1.91 8.47
C VAL A 97 -1.42 -1.97 9.52
N LEU A 98 -1.38 -2.93 10.45
CA LEU A 98 -2.42 -3.07 11.48
C LEU A 98 -2.42 -1.88 12.45
N THR A 99 -1.25 -1.48 12.92
CA THR A 99 -1.08 -0.30 13.79
C THR A 99 -1.54 0.97 13.09
N ALA A 100 -1.14 1.14 11.82
CA ALA A 100 -1.50 2.32 11.04
C ALA A 100 -3.01 2.41 10.77
N VAL A 101 -3.64 1.32 10.33
CA VAL A 101 -5.10 1.26 10.09
C VAL A 101 -5.88 1.54 11.36
N THR A 102 -5.48 0.93 12.49
CA THR A 102 -6.13 1.17 13.81
C THR A 102 -6.03 2.65 14.17
N ARG A 103 -4.83 3.22 14.13
CA ARG A 103 -4.59 4.63 14.48
C ARG A 103 -5.35 5.60 13.59
N LEU A 104 -5.35 5.37 12.27
CA LEU A 104 -6.06 6.24 11.32
C LEU A 104 -7.57 6.16 11.50
N THR A 105 -8.09 4.96 11.78
CA THR A 105 -9.52 4.75 12.09
C THR A 105 -9.94 5.51 13.34
N GLU A 106 -9.16 5.44 14.42
CA GLU A 106 -9.42 6.18 15.66
C GLU A 106 -9.36 7.70 15.45
N LYS A 107 -8.36 8.17 14.69
CA LYS A 107 -8.25 9.58 14.32
C LYS A 107 -9.51 10.08 13.59
N LEU A 108 -9.94 9.37 12.55
CA LEU A 108 -11.13 9.73 11.77
C LEU A 108 -12.39 9.69 12.63
N LYS A 109 -12.55 8.67 13.51
CA LYS A 109 -13.68 8.59 14.45
C LYS A 109 -13.72 9.70 15.48
N SER A 110 -12.59 10.31 15.81
CA SER A 110 -12.52 11.37 16.82
C SER A 110 -13.32 12.63 16.46
N GLY A 111 -13.50 12.89 15.15
CA GLY A 111 -14.15 14.09 14.63
C GLY A 111 -13.41 15.40 14.96
N ARG A 112 -12.12 15.33 15.32
CA ARG A 112 -11.32 16.48 15.77
C ARG A 112 -10.23 16.88 14.79
N LEU A 113 -10.27 16.33 13.57
CA LEU A 113 -9.27 16.59 12.54
C LEU A 113 -9.56 17.88 11.80
N THR A 114 -8.49 18.56 11.36
CA THR A 114 -8.65 19.58 10.32
C THR A 114 -9.05 18.91 8.99
N PRO A 115 -9.61 19.65 8.02
CA PRO A 115 -9.94 19.09 6.71
C PRO A 115 -8.76 18.40 6.04
N GLU A 116 -7.55 18.97 6.13
CA GLU A 116 -6.32 18.45 5.55
C GLU A 116 -5.90 17.14 6.23
N GLU A 117 -6.00 17.08 7.56
CA GLU A 117 -5.71 15.87 8.34
C GLU A 117 -6.74 14.76 8.06
N GLU A 118 -8.00 15.10 7.88
CA GLU A 118 -9.07 14.17 7.52
C GLU A 118 -8.81 13.57 6.15
N THR A 119 -8.54 14.43 5.13
CA THR A 119 -8.19 14.02 3.77
C THR A 119 -6.99 13.08 3.78
N LEU A 120 -5.89 13.47 4.43
CA LEU A 120 -4.67 12.66 4.48
C LEU A 120 -4.91 11.32 5.17
N SER A 121 -5.61 11.33 6.31
CA SER A 121 -5.90 10.11 7.06
C SER A 121 -6.79 9.16 6.26
N LEU A 122 -7.77 9.68 5.54
CA LEU A 122 -8.65 8.89 4.70
C LEU A 122 -7.92 8.30 3.49
N LYS A 123 -7.07 9.08 2.81
CA LYS A 123 -6.24 8.59 1.69
C LYS A 123 -5.34 7.45 2.11
N MET A 124 -4.65 7.60 3.24
CA MET A 124 -3.80 6.54 3.79
C MET A 124 -4.63 5.31 4.17
N LEU A 125 -5.77 5.49 4.84
CA LEU A 125 -6.63 4.39 5.25
C LEU A 125 -7.14 3.57 4.07
N ILE A 126 -7.61 4.22 3.00
CA ILE A 126 -8.09 3.55 1.77
C ILE A 126 -7.00 2.63 1.21
N HIS A 127 -5.79 3.14 1.08
CA HIS A 127 -4.65 2.38 0.56
C HIS A 127 -4.29 1.18 1.46
N LEU A 128 -4.06 1.45 2.75
CA LEU A 128 -3.58 0.44 3.70
C LEU A 128 -4.61 -0.67 3.95
N VAL A 129 -5.90 -0.38 3.87
CA VAL A 129 -6.94 -1.43 3.87
C VAL A 129 -6.82 -2.31 2.63
N GLY A 130 -6.48 -1.74 1.46
CA GLY A 130 -6.13 -2.50 0.27
C GLY A 130 -4.97 -3.46 0.52
N ASP A 131 -3.86 -2.96 1.08
CA ASP A 131 -2.68 -3.76 1.44
C ASP A 131 -3.01 -4.94 2.37
N MET A 132 -3.88 -4.73 3.37
CA MET A 132 -4.33 -5.80 4.26
C MET A 132 -5.10 -6.92 3.55
N HIS A 133 -5.61 -6.70 2.35
CA HIS A 133 -6.25 -7.72 1.52
C HIS A 133 -5.27 -8.47 0.61
N CYS A 134 -4.01 -8.02 0.52
CA CYS A 134 -2.95 -8.75 -0.16
C CYS A 134 -2.34 -9.83 0.75
N PRO A 135 -2.40 -11.12 0.39
CA PRO A 135 -1.80 -12.18 1.22
C PRO A 135 -0.29 -11.99 1.45
N MET A 136 0.41 -11.33 0.52
CA MET A 136 1.84 -11.12 0.63
C MET A 136 2.22 -9.96 1.55
N HIS A 137 1.27 -9.05 1.80
CA HIS A 137 1.44 -7.97 2.78
C HIS A 137 1.13 -8.41 4.22
N THR A 138 0.51 -9.57 4.37
CA THR A 138 0.34 -10.28 5.66
C THR A 138 1.07 -11.62 5.63
N GLY A 139 2.18 -11.67 4.90
CA GLY A 139 2.98 -12.86 4.65
C GLY A 139 3.94 -13.21 5.79
N ARG A 140 5.00 -13.93 5.46
CA ARG A 140 6.01 -14.39 6.42
C ARG A 140 7.23 -13.48 6.43
N LEU A 141 7.79 -13.22 7.61
CA LEU A 141 9.05 -12.48 7.74
C LEU A 141 10.22 -13.28 7.14
N SER A 142 10.22 -14.60 7.34
CA SER A 142 11.27 -15.52 6.88
C SER A 142 11.51 -15.56 5.38
N ASP A 143 10.53 -15.11 4.57
CA ASP A 143 10.67 -15.01 3.11
C ASP A 143 10.36 -13.60 2.56
N ILE A 144 10.32 -12.62 3.47
CA ILE A 144 10.06 -11.20 3.15
C ILE A 144 8.73 -11.05 2.40
N GLY A 145 7.64 -11.61 2.97
CA GLY A 145 6.32 -11.56 2.34
C GLY A 145 6.31 -12.18 0.94
N GLY A 146 7.01 -13.30 0.72
CA GLY A 146 7.07 -14.00 -0.56
C GLY A 146 8.08 -13.44 -1.58
N ASN A 147 8.79 -12.35 -1.26
CA ASN A 147 9.81 -11.80 -2.15
C ASN A 147 10.98 -12.76 -2.41
N GLN A 148 11.28 -13.64 -1.46
CA GLN A 148 12.32 -14.65 -1.58
C GLN A 148 11.81 -16.01 -2.12
N ARG A 149 10.55 -16.10 -2.52
CA ARG A 149 9.95 -17.31 -3.11
C ARG A 149 9.88 -17.19 -4.63
N PRO A 150 10.83 -17.80 -5.39
CA PRO A 150 10.79 -17.77 -6.83
C PRO A 150 9.61 -18.59 -7.35
N VAL A 151 8.89 -18.06 -8.31
CA VAL A 151 7.77 -18.70 -8.98
C VAL A 151 7.88 -18.53 -10.50
N LEU A 152 7.18 -19.40 -11.24
CA LEU A 152 7.00 -19.27 -12.68
C LEU A 152 5.54 -18.88 -12.95
N MET A 153 5.33 -17.65 -13.42
CA MET A 153 3.99 -17.15 -13.74
C MET A 153 3.91 -16.81 -15.23
N PHE A 154 2.97 -17.44 -15.93
CA PHE A 154 2.81 -17.30 -17.40
C PHE A 154 4.13 -17.47 -18.19
N GLY A 155 4.96 -18.44 -17.79
CA GLY A 155 6.25 -18.73 -18.43
C GLY A 155 7.38 -17.74 -18.06
N ARG A 156 7.15 -16.77 -17.18
CA ARG A 156 8.15 -15.78 -16.72
C ARG A 156 8.57 -16.08 -15.28
N ARG A 157 9.87 -16.01 -15.03
CA ARG A 157 10.40 -16.09 -13.65
C ARG A 157 10.09 -14.78 -12.92
N THR A 158 9.51 -14.92 -11.73
CA THR A 158 9.23 -13.84 -10.79
C THR A 158 9.32 -14.36 -9.36
N ASN A 159 8.90 -13.61 -8.38
CA ASN A 159 8.72 -14.07 -7.00
C ASN A 159 7.22 -14.11 -6.64
N LEU A 160 6.90 -14.78 -5.54
CA LEU A 160 5.52 -14.97 -5.10
C LEU A 160 4.83 -13.63 -4.78
N HIS A 161 5.55 -12.68 -4.19
CA HIS A 161 5.03 -11.33 -3.91
C HIS A 161 4.57 -10.66 -5.21
N SER A 162 5.48 -10.52 -6.18
CA SER A 162 5.18 -9.90 -7.47
C SER A 162 4.18 -10.69 -8.34
N ALA A 163 3.89 -11.93 -8.01
CA ALA A 163 2.83 -12.69 -8.69
C ALA A 163 1.43 -12.31 -8.19
N TRP A 164 1.33 -11.74 -6.99
CA TRP A 164 0.11 -11.20 -6.41
C TRP A 164 -0.08 -9.71 -6.72
N ASP A 165 1.02 -8.97 -6.97
CA ASP A 165 1.04 -7.58 -7.42
C ASP A 165 0.79 -7.49 -8.95
#